data_050131e3d24b28dce7692423f1a560bc
#
_entry.id   050131e3d24b28dce7692423f1a560bc
#
_cell.length_a   1.000
_cell.length_b   1.000
_cell.length_c   1.000
_cell.angle_alpha   90.00
_cell.angle_beta   90.00
_cell.angle_gamma   90.00
#
_symmetry.space_group_name_H-M   'P 1'
#
loop_
_entity.id
_entity.type
_entity.pdbx_description
1 polymer ?
#
loop_
_entity_poly.entity_id
_entity_poly.type
_entity_poly.pdbx_seq_one_letter_code
_entity_poly.pdbx_strand_id
1 'polypeptide(L)'
;MSEIRQYLSSHYAEKISLDLIARNMYLSSAYISKIFKEETGEAPINYLIKMRLERARIQLESDNGQSIKAISNSVGYDDVYYFSKLFKKYYGMSPVHYRSKYKKVV
;
A
#
# COMPACT_ATOMS: atom_id res chain seq x y z
N MET A 1 -18.89 -3.56 -1.80
CA MET A 1 -17.47 -3.62 -2.17
C MET A 1 -16.81 -2.28 -2.40
N SER A 2 -17.49 -1.35 -3.01
CA SER A 2 -16.94 0.00 -3.15
C SER A 2 -16.63 0.64 -1.79
N GLU A 3 -17.41 0.33 -0.76
CA GLU A 3 -17.18 0.83 0.59
C GLU A 3 -15.84 0.35 1.18
N ILE A 4 -15.49 -0.92 0.95
CA ILE A 4 -14.23 -1.47 1.43
C ILE A 4 -13.07 -0.84 0.68
N ARG A 5 -13.17 -0.70 -0.64
CA ARG A 5 -12.15 -0.03 -1.44
C ARG A 5 -11.96 1.41 -0.98
N GLN A 6 -13.05 2.10 -0.73
CA GLN A 6 -13.03 3.48 -0.26
C GLN A 6 -12.38 3.60 1.10
N TYR A 7 -12.69 2.65 2.02
CA TYR A 7 -12.05 2.60 3.31
C TYR A 7 -10.54 2.43 3.18
N LEU A 8 -10.10 1.48 2.33
CA LEU A 8 -8.68 1.25 2.10
C LEU A 8 -8.00 2.49 1.51
N SER A 9 -8.63 3.14 0.56
CA SER A 9 -8.09 4.36 -0.06
C SER A 9 -7.93 5.49 0.94
N SER A 10 -8.86 5.62 1.87
CA SER A 10 -8.84 6.70 2.86
C SER A 10 -7.90 6.43 4.02
N HIS A 11 -7.62 5.15 4.32
CA HIS A 11 -6.86 4.75 5.51
C HIS A 11 -5.63 3.91 5.22
N TYR A 12 -5.13 3.91 3.97
CA TYR A 12 -4.04 3.01 3.57
C TYR A 12 -2.76 3.22 4.40
N ALA A 13 -2.51 4.41 4.90
CA ALA A 13 -1.30 4.71 5.67
C ALA A 13 -1.43 4.34 7.16
N GLU A 14 -2.62 3.93 7.59
CA GLU A 14 -2.87 3.55 8.98
C GLU A 14 -2.61 2.07 9.21
N LYS A 15 -2.49 1.68 10.47
CA LYS A 15 -2.39 0.27 10.83
C LYS A 15 -3.76 -0.37 10.65
N ILE A 16 -3.93 -1.07 9.54
CA ILE A 16 -5.19 -1.71 9.19
C ILE A 16 -5.01 -3.22 9.20
N SER A 17 -5.98 -3.91 9.81
CA SER A 17 -6.10 -5.36 9.73
C SER A 17 -7.45 -5.72 9.13
N LEU A 18 -7.57 -6.92 8.59
CA LEU A 18 -8.84 -7.41 8.07
C LEU A 18 -9.89 -7.44 9.17
N ASP A 19 -9.49 -7.80 10.40
CA ASP A 19 -10.40 -7.84 11.54
C ASP A 19 -10.93 -6.44 11.88
N LEU A 20 -10.09 -5.42 11.79
CA LEU A 20 -10.51 -4.04 12.04
C LEU A 20 -11.53 -3.58 10.98
N ILE A 21 -11.28 -3.89 9.72
CA ILE A 21 -12.21 -3.55 8.63
C ILE A 21 -13.54 -4.26 8.86
N ALA A 22 -13.50 -5.56 9.20
CA ALA A 22 -14.69 -6.34 9.44
C ALA A 22 -15.51 -5.76 10.59
N ARG A 23 -14.85 -5.37 11.69
CA ARG A 23 -15.51 -4.77 12.84
C ARG A 23 -16.20 -3.47 12.46
N ASN A 24 -15.55 -2.62 11.70
CA ASN A 24 -16.14 -1.35 11.28
C ASN A 24 -17.31 -1.52 10.32
N MET A 25 -17.33 -2.62 9.57
CA MET A 25 -18.41 -2.92 8.62
C MET A 25 -19.49 -3.83 9.19
N TYR A 26 -19.36 -4.25 10.45
CA TYR A 26 -20.28 -5.20 11.10
C TYR A 26 -20.39 -6.53 10.34
N LEU A 27 -19.26 -6.99 9.78
CA LEU A 27 -19.18 -8.22 9.00
C LEU A 27 -18.05 -9.10 9.55
N SER A 28 -18.05 -10.39 9.16
CA SER A 28 -16.93 -11.27 9.53
C SER A 28 -15.77 -11.08 8.58
N SER A 29 -14.55 -11.32 9.08
CA SER A 29 -13.33 -11.25 8.26
C SER A 29 -13.39 -12.22 7.09
N ALA A 30 -13.89 -13.44 7.33
CA ALA A 30 -14.00 -14.46 6.28
C ALA A 30 -14.94 -14.01 5.16
N TYR A 31 -16.06 -13.39 5.52
CA TYR A 31 -17.03 -12.91 4.55
C TYR A 31 -16.45 -11.79 3.68
N ILE A 32 -15.78 -10.82 4.31
CA ILE A 32 -15.16 -9.71 3.59
C ILE A 32 -14.08 -10.22 2.63
N SER A 33 -13.24 -11.14 3.10
CA SER A 33 -12.17 -11.71 2.29
C SER A 33 -12.73 -12.41 1.06
N LYS A 34 -13.79 -13.20 1.25
CA LYS A 34 -14.43 -13.93 0.16
C LYS A 34 -15.01 -12.99 -0.89
N ILE A 35 -15.82 -12.03 -0.46
CA ILE A 35 -16.49 -11.12 -1.39
C ILE A 35 -15.50 -10.22 -2.10
N PHE A 36 -14.52 -9.70 -1.37
CA PHE A 36 -13.52 -8.81 -1.95
C PHE A 36 -12.73 -9.54 -3.03
N LYS A 37 -12.32 -10.78 -2.76
CA LYS A 37 -11.58 -11.58 -3.72
C LYS A 37 -12.43 -11.92 -4.95
N GLU A 38 -13.71 -12.20 -4.76
CA GLU A 38 -14.62 -12.48 -5.87
C GLU A 38 -14.76 -11.27 -6.80
N GLU A 39 -14.81 -10.07 -6.25
CA GLU A 39 -15.02 -8.86 -7.05
C GLU A 39 -13.74 -8.25 -7.61
N THR A 40 -12.63 -8.33 -6.88
CA THR A 40 -11.38 -7.67 -7.29
C THR A 40 -10.32 -8.64 -7.80
N GLY A 41 -10.49 -9.94 -7.56
CA GLY A 41 -9.51 -10.95 -7.92
C GLY A 41 -8.41 -11.15 -6.89
N GLU A 42 -8.38 -10.37 -5.80
CA GLU A 42 -7.34 -10.49 -4.79
C GLU A 42 -7.86 -10.22 -3.39
N ALA A 43 -7.14 -10.73 -2.37
CA ALA A 43 -7.50 -10.51 -0.98
C ALA A 43 -7.32 -9.04 -0.60
N PRO A 44 -8.10 -8.52 0.39
CA PRO A 44 -8.00 -7.12 0.79
C PRO A 44 -6.59 -6.69 1.22
N ILE A 45 -5.86 -7.57 1.90
CA ILE A 45 -4.50 -7.26 2.37
C ILE A 45 -3.54 -7.08 1.19
N ASN A 46 -3.65 -7.92 0.17
CA ASN A 46 -2.82 -7.78 -1.04
C ASN A 46 -3.15 -6.49 -1.79
N TYR A 47 -4.42 -6.16 -1.85
CA TYR A 47 -4.88 -4.91 -2.44
C TYR A 47 -4.29 -3.71 -1.71
N LEU A 48 -4.29 -3.75 -0.38
CA LEU A 48 -3.71 -2.70 0.46
C LEU A 48 -2.21 -2.54 0.21
N ILE A 49 -1.48 -3.64 0.15
CA ILE A 49 -0.05 -3.61 -0.11
C ILE A 49 0.24 -2.94 -1.46
N LYS A 50 -0.47 -3.35 -2.50
CA LYS A 50 -0.30 -2.74 -3.82
C LYS A 50 -0.59 -1.24 -3.82
N MET A 51 -1.63 -0.84 -3.13
CA MET A 51 -2.00 0.57 -3.03
C MET A 51 -0.92 1.38 -2.32
N ARG A 52 -0.40 0.87 -1.21
CA ARG A 52 0.69 1.53 -0.46
C ARG A 52 1.94 1.69 -1.33
N LEU A 53 2.32 0.62 -2.04
CA LEU A 53 3.50 0.63 -2.88
C LEU A 53 3.32 1.55 -4.09
N GLU A 54 2.14 1.62 -4.64
CA GLU A 54 1.85 2.55 -5.74
C GLU A 54 1.96 4.00 -5.28
N ARG A 55 1.44 4.33 -4.10
CA ARG A 55 1.59 5.67 -3.54
C ARG A 55 3.05 6.02 -3.27
N ALA A 56 3.84 5.04 -2.80
CA ALA A 56 5.27 5.23 -2.60
C ALA A 56 5.97 5.47 -3.94
N ARG A 57 5.62 4.70 -4.96
CA ARG A 57 6.19 4.85 -6.30
C ARG A 57 5.99 6.26 -6.84
N ILE A 58 4.78 6.79 -6.69
CA ILE A 58 4.47 8.14 -7.14
C ILE A 58 5.36 9.17 -6.44
N GLN A 59 5.56 9.01 -5.12
CA GLN A 59 6.42 9.90 -4.36
C GLN A 59 7.88 9.79 -4.78
N LEU A 60 8.35 8.58 -5.11
CA LEU A 60 9.71 8.36 -5.57
C LEU A 60 9.98 9.00 -6.93
N GLU A 61 8.96 9.05 -7.77
CA GLU A 61 9.07 9.67 -9.10
C GLU A 61 9.03 11.19 -9.04
N SER A 62 8.51 11.76 -7.96
CA SER A 62 8.46 13.21 -7.79
C SER A 62 9.75 13.70 -7.14
N ASP A 63 10.16 14.93 -7.48
CA ASP A 63 11.36 15.55 -6.92
C ASP A 63 11.00 16.36 -5.67
N ASN A 64 10.61 15.67 -4.60
CA ASN A 64 10.16 16.30 -3.37
C ASN A 64 11.18 16.27 -2.24
N GLY A 65 12.36 15.69 -2.46
CA GLY A 65 13.42 15.64 -1.47
C GLY A 65 13.18 14.73 -0.28
N GLN A 66 12.14 13.92 -0.29
CA GLN A 66 11.85 13.01 0.82
C GLN A 66 12.83 11.84 0.88
N SER A 67 13.19 11.45 2.11
CA SER A 67 13.99 10.25 2.31
C SER A 67 13.15 9.00 2.05
N ILE A 68 13.82 7.88 1.80
CA ILE A 68 13.13 6.60 1.63
C ILE A 68 12.36 6.25 2.91
N LYS A 69 12.95 6.54 4.08
CA LYS A 69 12.29 6.29 5.37
C LYS A 69 11.01 7.12 5.49
N ALA A 70 11.06 8.40 5.11
CA ALA A 70 9.89 9.26 5.17
C ALA A 70 8.77 8.77 4.24
N ILE A 71 9.13 8.32 3.05
CA ILE A 71 8.17 7.75 2.10
C ILE A 71 7.56 6.47 2.67
N SER A 72 8.40 5.59 3.21
CA SER A 72 7.94 4.35 3.85
C SER A 72 6.90 4.63 4.92
N ASN A 73 7.21 5.55 5.84
CA ASN A 73 6.30 5.92 6.91
C ASN A 73 5.01 6.53 6.39
N SER A 74 5.09 7.36 5.37
CA SER A 74 3.92 8.04 4.81
C SER A 74 2.91 7.10 4.18
N VAL A 75 3.34 5.91 3.76
CA VAL A 75 2.45 4.92 3.16
C VAL A 75 2.09 3.79 4.13
N GLY A 76 2.48 3.90 5.40
CA GLY A 76 2.04 2.98 6.44
C GLY A 76 3.05 1.93 6.89
N TYR A 77 4.30 2.03 6.48
CA TYR A 77 5.36 1.09 6.89
C TYR A 77 6.37 1.75 7.81
N ASP A 78 6.38 1.34 9.07
CA ASP A 78 7.36 1.84 10.04
C ASP A 78 8.74 1.23 9.80
N ASP A 79 8.78 -0.01 9.32
CA ASP A 79 10.02 -0.71 9.03
C ASP A 79 10.44 -0.48 7.57
N VAL A 80 11.42 0.38 7.37
CA VAL A 80 11.88 0.73 6.03
C VAL A 80 12.51 -0.46 5.29
N TYR A 81 13.09 -1.40 6.02
CA TYR A 81 13.69 -2.60 5.40
C TYR A 81 12.61 -3.51 4.85
N TYR A 82 11.53 -3.70 5.60
CA TYR A 82 10.40 -4.48 5.15
C TYR A 82 9.74 -3.81 3.94
N PHE A 83 9.55 -2.51 4.00
CA PHE A 83 9.02 -1.74 2.88
C PHE A 83 9.88 -1.93 1.62
N SER A 84 11.20 -1.84 1.76
CA SER A 84 12.12 -2.00 0.62
C SER A 84 12.04 -3.39 0.01
N LYS A 85 11.89 -4.43 0.83
CA LYS A 85 11.72 -5.80 0.35
C LYS A 85 10.43 -5.95 -0.46
N LEU A 86 9.34 -5.42 0.06
CA LEU A 86 8.05 -5.46 -0.64
C LEU A 86 8.12 -4.70 -1.97
N PHE A 87 8.70 -3.51 -1.93
CA PHE A 87 8.83 -2.68 -3.13
C PHE A 87 9.61 -3.40 -4.21
N LYS A 88 10.74 -3.99 -3.84
CA LYS A 88 11.57 -4.74 -4.78
C LYS A 88 10.82 -5.94 -5.35
N LYS A 89 10.05 -6.63 -4.51
CA LYS A 89 9.24 -7.77 -4.96
C LYS A 89 8.22 -7.37 -6.03
N TYR A 90 7.58 -6.21 -5.86
CA TYR A 90 6.51 -5.79 -6.77
C TYR A 90 7.02 -5.03 -8.00
N TYR A 91 8.12 -4.29 -7.88
CA TYR A 91 8.61 -3.44 -8.97
C TYR A 91 9.97 -3.89 -9.53
N GLY A 92 10.55 -4.94 -8.99
CA GLY A 92 11.79 -5.50 -9.53
C GLY A 92 13.07 -4.79 -9.14
N MET A 93 13.00 -3.68 -8.40
CA MET A 93 14.16 -2.94 -7.94
C MET A 93 13.87 -2.24 -6.62
N SER A 94 14.92 -1.91 -5.87
CA SER A 94 14.77 -1.24 -4.58
C SER A 94 14.22 0.18 -4.77
N PRO A 95 13.63 0.77 -3.71
CA PRO A 95 13.17 2.16 -3.80
C PRO A 95 14.26 3.15 -4.19
N VAL A 96 15.48 2.95 -3.70
CA VAL A 96 16.61 3.82 -4.03
C VAL A 96 16.93 3.75 -5.52
N HIS A 97 17.02 2.54 -6.07
CA HIS A 97 17.27 2.33 -7.49
C HIS A 97 16.14 2.90 -8.34
N TYR A 98 14.91 2.67 -7.91
CA TYR A 98 13.74 3.16 -8.63
C TYR A 98 13.77 4.68 -8.73
N ARG A 99 14.05 5.37 -7.62
CA ARG A 99 14.13 6.83 -7.60
C ARG A 99 15.21 7.34 -8.54
N SER A 100 16.41 6.72 -8.51
CA SER A 100 17.50 7.12 -9.39
C SER A 100 17.13 6.99 -10.86
N LYS A 101 16.40 5.94 -11.21
CA LYS A 101 16.07 5.64 -12.61
C LYS A 101 14.88 6.47 -13.13
N TYR A 102 13.88 6.70 -12.29
CA TYR A 102 12.61 7.26 -12.73
C TYR A 102 12.30 8.64 -12.16
N LYS A 103 13.19 9.23 -11.36
CA LYS A 103 12.95 10.53 -10.79
C LYS A 103 12.74 11.56 -11.91
N LYS A 104 11.63 12.30 -11.82
CA LYS A 104 11.33 13.36 -12.78
C LYS A 104 12.08 14.62 -12.37
N VAL A 105 12.90 15.10 -13.27
CA VAL A 105 13.60 16.37 -13.09
C VAL A 105 12.79 17.44 -13.81
N VAL A 106 12.43 18.47 -13.08
CA VAL A 106 11.65 19.59 -13.61
C VAL A 106 12.60 20.66 -14.09
#